data_602a79b41b607fcac291cc2f4be262ee
#
_entry.id   602a79b41b607fcac291cc2f4be262ee
#
_cell.length_a   1.000
_cell.length_b   1.000
_cell.length_c   1.000
_cell.angle_alpha   90.00
_cell.angle_beta   90.00
_cell.angle_gamma   90.00
#
_symmetry.space_group_name_H-M   'P 1'
#
loop_
_entity.id
_entity.type
_entity.pdbx_description
1 polymer ?
#
loop_
_entity_poly.entity_id
_entity_poly.type
_entity_poly.pdbx_seq_one_letter_code
_entity_poly.pdbx_strand_id
1 'polypeptide(L)'
;MSPSLFAGFTKSLAMTALSEIGDRTFCVAAILAMRHPRNLVLAGCVASSVVMTLISSSLGWAAPNLISRKWSHHVTTILFFVFGILSLRESYKEDGDSDDELEEVEAELDDDDSKKHQRPFLIRFFSPVFVKAFSITLFGEWGDMSQIATIGLAADENPLGVVLGGVIAQALCTTAAVLGGKSLASKISEKMVGLLSGALFLVFGVMSLLSGPEG
;
A
#
# COMPACT_ATOMS: atom_id res chain seq x y z
N MET A 1 -4.44 4.18 27.98
CA MET A 1 -3.54 5.26 27.48
C MET A 1 -4.13 5.78 26.19
N SER A 2 -4.19 7.09 25.96
CA SER A 2 -4.61 7.62 24.66
C SER A 2 -3.64 7.12 23.58
N PRO A 3 -4.11 6.63 22.43
CA PRO A 3 -3.25 6.16 21.34
C PRO A 3 -2.29 7.26 20.93
N SER A 4 -0.99 6.96 21.02
CA SER A 4 0.07 7.94 20.75
C SER A 4 0.16 8.20 19.25
N LEU A 5 0.17 9.48 18.86
CA LEU A 5 0.37 9.89 17.47
C LEU A 5 1.68 9.30 16.93
N PHE A 6 2.73 9.28 17.73
CA PHE A 6 4.04 8.75 17.35
C PHE A 6 4.00 7.23 17.13
N ALA A 7 3.26 6.47 17.93
CA ALA A 7 3.10 5.04 17.75
C ALA A 7 2.35 4.72 16.45
N GLY A 8 1.22 5.40 16.19
CA GLY A 8 0.49 5.26 14.93
C GLY A 8 1.34 5.62 13.72
N PHE A 9 2.11 6.71 13.80
CA PHE A 9 3.03 7.14 12.75
C PHE A 9 4.11 6.09 12.45
N THR A 10 4.84 5.64 13.45
CA THR A 10 5.98 4.71 13.24
C THR A 10 5.53 3.34 12.77
N LYS A 11 4.43 2.81 13.32
CA LYS A 11 3.86 1.53 12.89
C LYS A 11 3.36 1.61 11.44
N SER A 12 2.61 2.66 11.09
CA SER A 12 2.10 2.86 9.74
C SER A 12 3.24 3.07 8.74
N LEU A 13 4.23 3.90 9.07
CA LEU A 13 5.38 4.14 8.22
C LEU A 13 6.15 2.84 7.93
N ALA A 14 6.46 2.06 8.96
CA ALA A 14 7.19 0.81 8.80
C ALA A 14 6.38 -0.23 8.00
N MET A 15 5.09 -0.38 8.32
CA MET A 15 4.21 -1.33 7.66
C MET A 15 4.06 -1.00 6.18
N THR A 16 3.69 0.26 5.86
CA THR A 16 3.49 0.70 4.48
C THR A 16 4.79 0.65 3.69
N ALA A 17 5.92 1.11 4.24
CA ALA A 17 7.19 1.07 3.53
C ALA A 17 7.60 -0.36 3.16
N LEU A 18 7.42 -1.33 4.04
CA LEU A 18 7.76 -2.72 3.75
C LEU A 18 6.76 -3.42 2.82
N SER A 19 5.48 -3.05 2.86
CA SER A 19 4.46 -3.61 1.97
C SER A 19 4.55 -3.07 0.55
N GLU A 20 4.97 -1.81 0.39
CA GLU A 20 4.95 -1.12 -0.90
C GLU A 20 6.24 -1.28 -1.70
N ILE A 21 7.37 -1.56 -1.05
CA ILE A 21 8.64 -1.77 -1.77
C ILE A 21 8.57 -3.10 -2.52
N GLY A 22 8.59 -3.05 -3.85
CA GLY A 22 8.55 -4.23 -4.71
C GLY A 22 7.15 -4.78 -4.97
N ASP A 23 6.09 -4.12 -4.49
CA ASP A 23 4.73 -4.46 -4.82
C ASP A 23 4.37 -4.08 -6.27
N ARG A 24 3.30 -4.64 -6.80
CA ARG A 24 2.79 -4.38 -8.15
C ARG A 24 2.63 -2.89 -8.46
N THR A 25 2.13 -2.08 -7.51
CA THR A 25 1.99 -0.64 -7.68
C THR A 25 3.33 0.09 -7.78
N PHE A 26 4.36 -0.39 -7.10
CA PHE A 26 5.75 0.06 -7.25
C PHE A 26 6.26 -0.20 -8.67
N CYS A 27 6.04 -1.41 -9.21
CA CYS A 27 6.41 -1.77 -10.58
C CYS A 27 5.64 -0.93 -11.62
N VAL A 28 4.33 -0.74 -11.43
CA VAL A 28 3.49 0.14 -12.27
C VAL A 28 4.06 1.57 -12.31
N ALA A 29 4.37 2.15 -11.15
CA ALA A 29 4.93 3.50 -11.08
C ALA A 29 6.28 3.61 -11.78
N ALA A 30 7.15 2.60 -11.64
CA ALA A 30 8.44 2.53 -12.30
C ALA A 30 8.31 2.48 -13.83
N ILE A 31 7.45 1.61 -14.37
CA ILE A 31 7.24 1.46 -15.82
C ILE A 31 6.57 2.69 -16.42
N LEU A 32 5.53 3.23 -15.77
CA LEU A 32 4.86 4.45 -16.23
C LEU A 32 5.83 5.64 -16.27
N ALA A 33 6.73 5.76 -15.29
CA ALA A 33 7.73 6.82 -15.25
C ALA A 33 8.81 6.72 -16.34
N MET A 34 8.99 5.54 -16.92
CA MET A 34 9.86 5.34 -18.09
C MET A 34 9.19 5.76 -19.40
N ARG A 35 7.87 5.58 -19.50
CA ARG A 35 7.07 5.87 -20.70
C ARG A 35 6.48 7.29 -20.73
N HIS A 36 6.35 7.95 -19.56
CA HIS A 36 5.67 9.22 -19.39
C HIS A 36 6.46 10.22 -18.52
N PRO A 37 6.10 11.51 -18.50
CA PRO A 37 6.76 12.52 -17.65
C PRO A 37 6.69 12.14 -16.17
N ARG A 38 7.83 11.92 -15.54
CA ARG A 38 7.99 11.42 -14.17
C ARG A 38 7.19 12.22 -13.13
N ASN A 39 7.18 13.55 -13.26
CA ASN A 39 6.45 14.40 -12.31
C ASN A 39 4.94 14.16 -12.31
N LEU A 40 4.36 13.89 -13.48
CA LEU A 40 2.92 13.60 -13.61
C LEU A 40 2.56 12.22 -13.10
N VAL A 41 3.44 11.23 -13.36
CA VAL A 41 3.29 9.88 -12.81
C VAL A 41 3.38 9.92 -11.29
N LEU A 42 4.44 10.54 -10.74
CA LEU A 42 4.61 10.68 -9.30
C LEU A 42 3.40 11.36 -8.65
N ALA A 43 2.95 12.49 -9.22
CA ALA A 43 1.78 13.20 -8.68
C ALA A 43 0.51 12.35 -8.72
N GLY A 44 0.28 11.60 -9.81
CA GLY A 44 -0.88 10.71 -9.94
C GLY A 44 -0.87 9.58 -8.93
N CYS A 45 0.23 8.85 -8.82
CA CYS A 45 0.37 7.76 -7.87
C CYS A 45 0.26 8.24 -6.41
N VAL A 46 0.99 9.29 -6.03
CA VAL A 46 0.93 9.84 -4.67
C VAL A 46 -0.47 10.37 -4.33
N ALA A 47 -1.14 11.03 -5.27
CA ALA A 47 -2.51 11.49 -5.05
C ALA A 47 -3.47 10.31 -4.81
N SER A 48 -3.33 9.21 -5.56
CA SER A 48 -4.10 8.00 -5.36
C SER A 48 -3.87 7.41 -3.96
N SER A 49 -2.62 7.23 -3.58
CA SER A 49 -2.24 6.67 -2.28
C SER A 49 -2.72 7.55 -1.11
N VAL A 50 -2.67 8.88 -1.25
CA VAL A 50 -3.25 9.80 -0.25
C VAL A 50 -4.76 9.57 -0.09
N VAL A 51 -5.49 9.47 -1.20
CA VAL A 51 -6.94 9.22 -1.17
C VAL A 51 -7.23 7.87 -0.50
N MET A 52 -6.49 6.81 -0.88
CA MET A 52 -6.66 5.48 -0.31
C MET A 52 -6.36 5.46 1.19
N THR A 53 -5.26 6.08 1.62
CA THR A 53 -4.88 6.16 3.04
C THR A 53 -5.93 6.93 3.86
N LEU A 54 -6.48 8.01 3.32
CA LEU A 54 -7.55 8.78 3.97
C LEU A 54 -8.83 7.95 4.10
N ILE A 55 -9.25 7.25 3.04
CA ILE A 55 -10.42 6.37 3.07
C ILE A 55 -10.20 5.27 4.12
N SER A 56 -9.07 4.57 4.06
CA SER A 56 -8.75 3.46 4.96
C SER A 56 -8.70 3.89 6.42
N SER A 57 -8.01 5.00 6.70
CA SER A 57 -7.91 5.54 8.06
C SER A 57 -9.26 6.06 8.59
N SER A 58 -10.10 6.62 7.72
CA SER A 58 -11.46 7.05 8.09
C SER A 58 -12.34 5.86 8.44
N LEU A 59 -12.27 4.77 7.66
CA LEU A 59 -12.97 3.53 7.93
C LEU A 59 -12.50 2.91 9.25
N GLY A 60 -11.18 2.85 9.47
CA GLY A 60 -10.59 2.34 10.70
C GLY A 60 -10.97 3.17 11.92
N TRP A 61 -10.95 4.49 11.80
CA TRP A 61 -11.40 5.40 12.87
C TRP A 61 -12.91 5.25 13.19
N ALA A 62 -13.73 5.00 12.17
CA ALA A 62 -15.17 4.81 12.34
C ALA A 62 -15.53 3.40 12.89
N ALA A 63 -14.68 2.41 12.66
CA ALA A 63 -14.93 1.02 13.02
C ALA A 63 -15.31 0.82 14.53
N PRO A 64 -14.62 1.43 15.52
CA PRO A 64 -14.99 1.30 16.92
C PRO A 64 -16.35 1.93 17.29
N ASN A 65 -16.90 2.82 16.47
CA ASN A 65 -18.23 3.41 16.66
C ASN A 65 -19.35 2.47 16.16
N LEU A 66 -19.01 1.56 15.23
CA LEU A 66 -19.94 0.59 14.65
C LEU A 66 -19.85 -0.77 15.37
N ILE A 67 -18.67 -1.13 15.83
CA ILE A 67 -18.35 -2.40 16.47
C ILE A 67 -17.63 -2.07 17.77
N SER A 68 -17.92 -2.80 18.86
CA SER A 68 -17.24 -2.50 20.13
C SER A 68 -15.71 -2.55 19.98
N ARG A 69 -15.01 -1.64 20.66
CA ARG A 69 -13.55 -1.51 20.57
C ARG A 69 -12.79 -2.82 20.83
N LYS A 70 -13.33 -3.66 21.72
CA LYS A 70 -12.78 -5.00 21.99
C LYS A 70 -12.81 -5.89 20.74
N TRP A 71 -13.94 -5.91 20.03
CA TRP A 71 -14.06 -6.70 18.80
C TRP A 71 -13.19 -6.15 17.67
N SER A 72 -13.13 -4.82 17.49
CA SER A 72 -12.25 -4.18 16.52
C SER A 72 -10.79 -4.59 16.75
N HIS A 73 -10.32 -4.51 18.01
CA HIS A 73 -8.96 -4.89 18.39
C HIS A 73 -8.67 -6.39 18.09
N HIS A 74 -9.58 -7.31 18.45
CA HIS A 74 -9.40 -8.72 18.14
C HIS A 74 -9.36 -8.99 16.63
N VAL A 75 -10.24 -8.35 15.85
CA VAL A 75 -10.24 -8.47 14.38
C VAL A 75 -8.93 -7.99 13.81
N THR A 76 -8.44 -6.81 14.22
CA THR A 76 -7.15 -6.26 13.77
C THR A 76 -5.99 -7.21 14.13
N THR A 77 -5.97 -7.74 15.35
CA THR A 77 -4.94 -8.70 15.78
C THR A 77 -4.96 -9.97 14.90
N ILE A 78 -6.13 -10.52 14.64
CA ILE A 78 -6.29 -11.68 13.77
C ILE A 78 -5.82 -11.37 12.34
N LEU A 79 -6.18 -10.20 11.80
CA LEU A 79 -5.77 -9.77 10.47
C LEU A 79 -4.24 -9.68 10.36
N PHE A 80 -3.56 -9.12 11.37
CA PHE A 80 -2.09 -9.09 11.37
C PHE A 80 -1.47 -10.48 11.33
N PHE A 81 -2.01 -11.45 12.08
CA PHE A 81 -1.52 -12.83 12.01
C PHE A 81 -1.82 -13.48 10.65
N VAL A 82 -3.03 -13.31 10.14
CA VAL A 82 -3.43 -13.87 8.85
C VAL A 82 -2.54 -13.31 7.74
N PHE A 83 -2.37 -11.98 7.68
CA PHE A 83 -1.52 -11.35 6.65
C PHE A 83 -0.05 -11.71 6.82
N GLY A 84 0.46 -11.79 8.05
CA GLY A 84 1.81 -12.25 8.29
C GLY A 84 2.06 -13.66 7.76
N ILE A 85 1.13 -14.59 8.03
CA ILE A 85 1.22 -15.97 7.54
C ILE A 85 1.06 -16.05 6.01
N LEU A 86 0.12 -15.29 5.44
CA LEU A 86 -0.11 -15.28 4.00
C LEU A 86 1.12 -14.72 3.26
N SER A 87 1.65 -13.58 3.69
CA SER A 87 2.84 -12.97 3.09
C SER A 87 4.07 -13.89 3.17
N LEU A 88 4.28 -14.56 4.31
CA LEU A 88 5.34 -15.56 4.42
C LEU A 88 5.10 -16.74 3.48
N ARG A 89 3.86 -17.24 3.39
CA ARG A 89 3.52 -18.38 2.53
C ARG A 89 3.69 -18.06 1.05
N GLU A 90 3.30 -16.87 0.62
CA GLU A 90 3.52 -16.38 -0.75
C GLU A 90 5.01 -16.31 -1.05
N SER A 91 5.79 -15.66 -0.20
CA SER A 91 7.24 -15.55 -0.36
C SER A 91 7.99 -16.88 -0.42
N TYR A 92 7.45 -17.95 0.18
CA TYR A 92 8.01 -19.29 0.05
C TYR A 92 7.57 -20.02 -1.22
N LYS A 93 6.47 -19.61 -1.85
CA LYS A 93 5.97 -20.22 -3.09
C LYS A 93 6.56 -19.57 -4.34
N GLU A 94 6.90 -18.30 -4.26
CA GLU A 94 7.49 -17.54 -5.35
C GLU A 94 8.99 -17.87 -5.44
N ASP A 95 9.34 -18.85 -6.29
CA ASP A 95 10.68 -19.00 -6.83
C ASP A 95 10.85 -18.13 -8.11
N GLY A 96 9.87 -17.23 -8.38
CA GLY A 96 9.88 -16.32 -9.52
C GLY A 96 10.87 -15.15 -9.33
N ASP A 97 11.53 -14.77 -10.40
CA ASP A 97 12.36 -13.56 -10.46
C ASP A 97 11.43 -12.33 -10.53
N SER A 98 11.86 -11.22 -9.93
CA SER A 98 11.18 -9.90 -10.04
C SER A 98 11.00 -9.41 -11.50
N ASP A 99 11.63 -10.09 -12.45
CA ASP A 99 11.45 -9.84 -13.88
C ASP A 99 10.08 -10.34 -14.38
N ASP A 100 9.51 -11.41 -13.81
CA ASP A 100 8.21 -11.98 -14.21
C ASP A 100 7.04 -11.00 -13.89
N GLU A 101 7.03 -10.39 -12.70
CA GLU A 101 6.01 -9.41 -12.31
C GLU A 101 6.12 -8.12 -13.13
N LEU A 102 7.35 -7.68 -13.42
CA LEU A 102 7.59 -6.54 -14.31
C LEU A 102 7.07 -6.79 -15.74
N GLU A 103 7.24 -8.00 -16.29
CA GLU A 103 6.73 -8.37 -17.60
C GLU A 103 5.21 -8.44 -17.62
N GLU A 104 4.59 -8.98 -16.58
CA GLU A 104 3.12 -9.05 -16.43
C GLU A 104 2.51 -7.64 -16.37
N VAL A 105 3.06 -6.76 -15.54
CA VAL A 105 2.62 -5.36 -15.44
C VAL A 105 2.84 -4.61 -16.75
N GLU A 106 3.95 -4.86 -17.45
CA GLU A 106 4.24 -4.25 -18.75
C GLU A 106 3.22 -4.67 -19.81
N ALA A 107 2.87 -5.95 -19.87
CA ALA A 107 1.85 -6.50 -20.77
C ALA A 107 0.44 -5.94 -20.49
N GLU A 108 0.05 -5.81 -19.21
CA GLU A 108 -1.23 -5.20 -18.84
C GLU A 108 -1.34 -3.72 -19.23
N LEU A 109 -0.25 -2.96 -19.05
CA LEU A 109 -0.22 -1.55 -19.45
C LEU A 109 -0.34 -1.38 -20.96
N ASP A 110 0.21 -2.30 -21.75
CA ASP A 110 0.11 -2.28 -23.21
C ASP A 110 -1.30 -2.66 -23.68
N ASP A 111 -1.96 -3.60 -23.00
CA ASP A 111 -3.36 -3.97 -23.30
C ASP A 111 -4.34 -2.84 -22.94
N ASP A 112 -4.12 -2.14 -21.82
CA ASP A 112 -4.92 -0.97 -21.42
C ASP A 112 -4.79 0.20 -22.41
N ASP A 113 -3.59 0.45 -22.94
CA ASP A 113 -3.36 1.48 -23.95
C ASP A 113 -4.06 1.16 -25.28
N SER A 114 -4.22 -0.12 -25.62
CA SER A 114 -4.90 -0.57 -26.85
C SER A 114 -6.43 -0.41 -26.77
N LYS A 115 -7.01 -0.49 -25.59
CA LYS A 115 -8.45 -0.48 -25.36
C LYS A 115 -9.08 0.91 -25.19
N LYS A 116 -8.29 1.99 -25.04
CA LYS A 116 -8.81 3.33 -24.73
C LYS A 116 -9.31 4.08 -25.95
N HIS A 117 -10.62 3.98 -26.22
CA HIS A 117 -11.34 4.90 -27.12
C HIS A 117 -12.31 5.87 -26.39
N GLN A 118 -12.47 5.81 -25.08
CA GLN A 118 -13.33 6.71 -24.31
C GLN A 118 -12.51 7.59 -23.38
N ARG A 119 -12.51 8.90 -23.62
CA ARG A 119 -11.83 9.91 -22.79
C ARG A 119 -12.69 10.16 -21.53
N PRO A 120 -12.23 9.82 -20.32
CA PRO A 120 -12.96 10.14 -19.10
C PRO A 120 -13.08 11.65 -18.90
N PHE A 121 -14.17 12.11 -18.28
CA PHE A 121 -14.47 13.52 -18.00
C PHE A 121 -13.31 14.25 -17.26
N LEU A 122 -12.57 13.52 -16.43
CA LEU A 122 -11.44 14.04 -15.65
C LEU A 122 -10.26 14.54 -16.52
N ILE A 123 -10.10 14.03 -17.75
CA ILE A 123 -9.03 14.48 -18.68
C ILE A 123 -9.18 15.95 -19.07
N ARG A 124 -10.36 16.53 -18.89
CA ARG A 124 -10.61 17.94 -19.19
C ARG A 124 -9.87 18.90 -18.20
N PHE A 125 -9.63 18.43 -16.97
CA PHE A 125 -9.01 19.23 -15.90
C PHE A 125 -7.60 18.79 -15.55
N PHE A 126 -7.24 17.51 -15.77
CA PHE A 126 -5.95 16.96 -15.42
C PHE A 126 -5.26 16.37 -16.65
N SER A 127 -3.92 16.31 -16.61
CA SER A 127 -3.15 15.65 -17.67
C SER A 127 -3.61 14.17 -17.82
N PRO A 128 -3.72 13.66 -19.06
CA PRO A 128 -4.06 12.24 -19.30
C PRO A 128 -3.12 11.28 -18.55
N VAL A 129 -1.84 11.62 -18.47
CA VAL A 129 -0.83 10.81 -17.75
C VAL A 129 -1.10 10.78 -16.25
N PHE A 130 -1.45 11.93 -15.66
CA PHE A 130 -1.84 11.99 -14.25
C PHE A 130 -3.07 11.12 -13.96
N VAL A 131 -4.11 11.24 -14.78
CA VAL A 131 -5.35 10.45 -14.60
C VAL A 131 -5.08 8.96 -14.79
N LYS A 132 -4.24 8.58 -15.76
CA LYS A 132 -3.83 7.20 -15.99
C LYS A 132 -3.10 6.64 -14.75
N ALA A 133 -2.05 7.31 -14.29
CA ALA A 133 -1.30 6.90 -13.11
C ALA A 133 -2.19 6.82 -11.87
N PHE A 134 -3.00 7.85 -11.62
CA PHE A 134 -3.95 7.88 -10.50
C PHE A 134 -4.93 6.71 -10.53
N SER A 135 -5.55 6.46 -11.69
CA SER A 135 -6.58 5.41 -11.81
C SER A 135 -5.98 4.01 -11.64
N ILE A 136 -4.86 3.73 -12.30
CA ILE A 136 -4.23 2.39 -12.22
C ILE A 136 -3.78 2.12 -10.78
N THR A 137 -3.15 3.08 -10.11
CA THR A 137 -2.76 2.93 -8.70
C THR A 137 -3.97 2.78 -7.79
N LEU A 138 -5.03 3.61 -7.98
CA LEU A 138 -6.24 3.56 -7.16
C LEU A 138 -6.91 2.18 -7.21
N PHE A 139 -7.07 1.65 -8.41
CA PHE A 139 -7.72 0.34 -8.60
C PHE A 139 -6.78 -0.81 -8.26
N GLY A 140 -5.47 -0.65 -8.46
CA GLY A 140 -4.47 -1.65 -8.09
C GLY A 140 -4.34 -1.85 -6.59
N GLU A 141 -4.47 -0.77 -5.81
CA GLU A 141 -4.42 -0.82 -4.33
C GLU A 141 -5.79 -1.13 -3.69
N TRP A 142 -6.88 -1.20 -4.47
CA TRP A 142 -8.22 -1.39 -3.92
C TRP A 142 -8.42 -2.80 -3.37
N GLY A 143 -8.57 -2.91 -2.06
CA GLY A 143 -8.75 -4.19 -1.37
C GLY A 143 -7.45 -4.92 -1.06
N ASP A 144 -6.30 -4.28 -1.32
CA ASP A 144 -5.00 -4.84 -1.00
C ASP A 144 -4.80 -5.06 0.51
N MET A 145 -3.85 -5.94 0.81
CA MET A 145 -3.46 -6.32 2.16
C MET A 145 -3.00 -5.12 2.98
N SER A 146 -2.26 -4.20 2.36
CA SER A 146 -1.78 -2.96 2.99
C SER A 146 -2.95 -2.03 3.36
N GLN A 147 -3.98 -1.95 2.51
CA GLN A 147 -5.19 -1.17 2.78
C GLN A 147 -5.94 -1.70 4.00
N ILE A 148 -6.19 -3.01 4.05
CA ILE A 148 -6.92 -3.65 5.15
C ILE A 148 -6.13 -3.53 6.46
N ALA A 149 -4.81 -3.69 6.40
CA ALA A 149 -3.94 -3.51 7.56
C ALA A 149 -3.95 -2.06 8.06
N THR A 150 -4.00 -1.07 7.16
CA THR A 150 -4.13 0.36 7.51
C THR A 150 -5.46 0.65 8.19
N ILE A 151 -6.57 0.05 7.73
CA ILE A 151 -7.88 0.13 8.40
C ILE A 151 -7.78 -0.40 9.83
N GLY A 152 -7.20 -1.60 10.01
CA GLY A 152 -7.01 -2.20 11.32
C GLY A 152 -6.13 -1.35 12.22
N LEU A 153 -5.01 -0.85 11.71
CA LEU A 153 -4.10 -0.01 12.48
C LEU A 153 -4.75 1.31 12.92
N ALA A 154 -5.56 1.94 12.05
CA ALA A 154 -6.28 3.17 12.37
C ALA A 154 -7.45 2.96 13.35
N ALA A 155 -7.92 1.72 13.51
CA ALA A 155 -8.91 1.37 14.54
C ALA A 155 -8.28 1.26 15.94
N ASP A 156 -7.01 0.85 16.03
CA ASP A 156 -6.31 0.62 17.29
C ASP A 156 -5.41 1.79 17.71
N GLU A 157 -4.83 2.50 16.75
CA GLU A 157 -3.87 3.58 16.96
C GLU A 157 -4.47 4.95 16.63
N ASN A 158 -3.69 6.01 16.84
CA ASN A 158 -4.11 7.37 16.47
C ASN A 158 -4.22 7.51 14.94
N PRO A 159 -5.42 7.77 14.38
CA PRO A 159 -5.64 7.81 12.94
C PRO A 159 -4.81 8.86 12.21
N LEU A 160 -4.55 10.02 12.84
CA LEU A 160 -3.69 11.06 12.25
C LEU A 160 -2.25 10.58 12.14
N GLY A 161 -1.75 9.86 13.15
CA GLY A 161 -0.43 9.23 13.07
C GLY A 161 -0.36 8.22 11.93
N VAL A 162 -1.39 7.39 11.78
CA VAL A 162 -1.48 6.39 10.72
C VAL A 162 -1.50 7.04 9.33
N VAL A 163 -2.30 8.10 9.14
CA VAL A 163 -2.33 8.85 7.86
C VAL A 163 -0.96 9.44 7.54
N LEU A 164 -0.33 10.13 8.49
CA LEU A 164 0.96 10.77 8.24
C LEU A 164 2.05 9.74 7.93
N GLY A 165 2.10 8.64 8.69
CA GLY A 165 3.07 7.56 8.46
C GLY A 165 2.87 6.90 7.10
N GLY A 166 1.64 6.54 6.76
CA GLY A 166 1.28 5.91 5.49
C GLY A 166 1.58 6.80 4.29
N VAL A 167 1.13 8.05 4.31
CA VAL A 167 1.36 9.00 3.21
C VAL A 167 2.85 9.26 2.98
N ILE A 168 3.65 9.42 4.04
CA ILE A 168 5.09 9.63 3.91
C ILE A 168 5.77 8.38 3.35
N ALA A 169 5.43 7.18 3.84
CA ALA A 169 5.97 5.93 3.33
C ALA A 169 5.65 5.76 1.84
N GLN A 170 4.40 5.93 1.45
CA GLN A 170 3.94 5.85 0.06
C GLN A 170 4.68 6.86 -0.83
N ALA A 171 4.77 8.12 -0.41
CA ALA A 171 5.47 9.13 -1.19
C ALA A 171 6.95 8.78 -1.40
N LEU A 172 7.62 8.25 -0.37
CA LEU A 172 9.02 7.82 -0.47
C LEU A 172 9.17 6.60 -1.39
N CYS A 173 8.33 5.57 -1.24
CA CYS A 173 8.36 4.36 -2.08
C CYS A 173 8.06 4.70 -3.54
N THR A 174 7.01 5.48 -3.81
CA THR A 174 6.66 5.91 -5.17
C THR A 174 7.76 6.78 -5.78
N THR A 175 8.38 7.66 -5.01
CA THR A 175 9.52 8.45 -5.48
C THR A 175 10.70 7.57 -5.86
N ALA A 176 11.01 6.57 -5.04
CA ALA A 176 12.07 5.60 -5.34
C ALA A 176 11.75 4.81 -6.62
N ALA A 177 10.51 4.36 -6.80
CA ALA A 177 10.06 3.66 -8.01
C ALA A 177 10.20 4.53 -9.26
N VAL A 178 9.70 5.77 -9.22
CA VAL A 178 9.72 6.73 -10.34
C VAL A 178 11.15 7.14 -10.72
N LEU A 179 12.04 7.32 -9.75
CA LEU A 179 13.44 7.69 -10.01
C LEU A 179 14.29 6.49 -10.42
N GLY A 180 14.07 5.34 -9.78
CA GLY A 180 14.83 4.11 -10.04
C GLY A 180 14.43 3.38 -11.32
N GLY A 181 13.15 3.50 -11.71
CA GLY A 181 12.59 2.83 -12.87
C GLY A 181 12.83 1.32 -12.85
N LYS A 182 12.81 0.69 -14.03
CA LYS A 182 12.98 -0.77 -14.19
C LYS A 182 14.28 -1.29 -13.54
N SER A 183 15.36 -0.50 -13.55
CA SER A 183 16.64 -0.93 -12.98
C SER A 183 16.62 -1.08 -11.45
N LEU A 184 15.76 -0.35 -10.75
CA LEU A 184 15.57 -0.55 -9.31
C LEU A 184 14.55 -1.66 -9.07
N ALA A 185 13.43 -1.64 -9.79
CA ALA A 185 12.37 -2.64 -9.67
C ALA A 185 12.91 -4.06 -9.87
N SER A 186 13.73 -4.30 -10.90
CA SER A 186 14.31 -5.63 -11.19
C SER A 186 15.35 -6.12 -10.16
N LYS A 187 15.81 -5.25 -9.25
CA LYS A 187 16.78 -5.63 -8.21
C LYS A 187 16.14 -5.90 -6.85
N ILE A 188 14.88 -5.57 -6.70
CA ILE A 188 14.14 -5.80 -5.46
C ILE A 188 13.67 -7.26 -5.48
N SER A 189 14.13 -8.04 -4.52
CA SER A 189 13.67 -9.42 -4.35
C SER A 189 12.32 -9.43 -3.66
N GLU A 190 11.26 -9.77 -4.39
CA GLU A 190 9.88 -9.93 -3.87
C GLU A 190 9.85 -10.90 -2.69
N LYS A 191 10.60 -12.00 -2.78
CA LYS A 191 10.77 -12.97 -1.69
C LYS A 191 11.30 -12.32 -0.41
N MET A 192 12.32 -11.48 -0.51
CA MET A 192 12.88 -10.78 0.65
C MET A 192 11.90 -9.77 1.25
N VAL A 193 11.21 -9.03 0.40
CA VAL A 193 10.21 -8.04 0.81
C VAL A 193 9.03 -8.73 1.48
N GLY A 194 8.49 -9.77 0.87
CA GLY A 194 7.40 -10.56 1.45
C GLY A 194 7.76 -11.23 2.77
N LEU A 195 8.99 -11.73 2.93
CA LEU A 195 9.49 -12.25 4.21
C LEU A 195 9.57 -11.15 5.29
N LEU A 196 10.08 -9.97 4.94
CA LEU A 196 10.22 -8.84 5.87
C LEU A 196 8.84 -8.28 6.28
N SER A 197 7.94 -8.07 5.31
CA SER A 197 6.58 -7.61 5.60
C SER A 197 5.78 -8.64 6.40
N GLY A 198 5.89 -9.93 6.05
CA GLY A 198 5.26 -11.01 6.81
C GLY A 198 5.76 -11.09 8.26
N ALA A 199 7.06 -10.96 8.46
CA ALA A 199 7.65 -10.90 9.82
C ALA A 199 7.15 -9.68 10.59
N LEU A 200 7.07 -8.49 9.95
CA LEU A 200 6.57 -7.27 10.57
C LEU A 200 5.10 -7.39 10.97
N PHE A 201 4.24 -7.94 10.11
CA PHE A 201 2.85 -8.21 10.45
C PHE A 201 2.71 -9.14 11.66
N LEU A 202 3.52 -10.20 11.74
CA LEU A 202 3.53 -11.09 12.91
C LEU A 202 3.98 -10.36 14.17
N VAL A 203 5.00 -9.51 14.09
CA VAL A 203 5.45 -8.68 15.22
C VAL A 203 4.31 -7.76 15.67
N PHE A 204 3.61 -7.10 14.75
CA PHE A 204 2.45 -6.26 15.09
C PHE A 204 1.29 -7.07 15.67
N GLY A 205 1.04 -8.27 15.18
CA GLY A 205 0.07 -9.19 15.75
C GLY A 205 0.39 -9.55 17.19
N VAL A 206 1.64 -9.90 17.49
CA VAL A 206 2.10 -10.18 18.86
C VAL A 206 2.02 -8.94 19.75
N MET A 207 2.46 -7.78 19.28
CA MET A 207 2.36 -6.52 20.03
C MET A 207 0.91 -6.16 20.32
N SER A 208 0.02 -6.30 19.36
CA SER A 208 -1.43 -6.08 19.53
C SER A 208 -2.00 -7.05 20.58
N LEU A 209 -1.67 -8.34 20.48
CA LEU A 209 -2.12 -9.34 21.45
C LEU A 209 -1.67 -9.03 22.89
N LEU A 210 -0.42 -8.58 23.06
CA LEU A 210 0.15 -8.23 24.37
C LEU A 210 -0.41 -6.93 24.95
N SER A 211 -0.78 -5.97 24.09
CA SER A 211 -1.35 -4.68 24.52
C SER A 211 -2.77 -4.85 25.08
N GLY A 212 -3.49 -5.89 24.65
CA GLY A 212 -4.87 -6.15 25.05
C GLY A 212 -5.87 -5.08 24.56
N PRO A 213 -7.17 -5.40 24.55
CA PRO A 213 -8.20 -4.41 24.28
C PRO A 213 -8.32 -3.48 25.50
N GLU A 214 -7.72 -2.30 25.46
CA GLU A 214 -7.96 -1.28 26.49
C GLU A 214 -9.44 -0.88 26.47
N GLY A 215 -10.16 -1.27 27.53
CA GLY A 215 -11.56 -0.96 27.75
C GLY A 215 -11.77 0.45 28.23
#